data_db8b6fc4bbf1560c71c97643a23755f1
#
_entry.id   db8b6fc4bbf1560c71c97643a23755f1
#
_cell.length_a   1.000
_cell.length_b   1.000
_cell.length_c   1.000
_cell.angle_alpha   90.00
_cell.angle_beta   90.00
_cell.angle_gamma   90.00
#
_symmetry.space_group_name_H-M   'P 1'
#
loop_
_entity.id
_entity.type
_entity.pdbx_description
1 polymer ?
#
loop_
_entity_poly.entity_id
_entity_poly.type
_entity_poly.pdbx_seq_one_letter_code
_entity_poly.pdbx_strand_id
1 'polypeptide(L)'
;DLSIIKSNGVDSYDEVDNYFQPYSKEIILLIKNTIKADSLLNPNLPTLISNEYLKAIQFLMNRNKSLNIDILGIHGQTIFHDEKLKISLQIFDKKLFLLKHPLVISNFRKNDLLNGGKGAPIIPIFHKLLSNKLNLKNSIFINIGGVTNITIIDDNNISACDVCFGNALANDLISLLHKDLSFDKDGILSHNGSLIKILQ
;
A
#
# COMPACT_ATOMS: atom_id res chain seq x y z
N ASP A 1 -3.64 -2.05 6.12
CA ASP A 1 -3.99 -0.78 6.77
C ASP A 1 -5.38 -0.35 6.32
N LEU A 2 -6.16 0.21 7.23
CA LEU A 2 -7.49 0.76 7.00
C LEU A 2 -7.62 2.05 7.80
N SER A 3 -8.14 3.11 7.19
CA SER A 3 -8.41 4.38 7.87
C SER A 3 -9.83 4.87 7.58
N ILE A 4 -10.46 5.48 8.57
CA ILE A 4 -11.67 6.28 8.41
C ILE A 4 -11.23 7.73 8.29
N ILE A 5 -11.61 8.38 7.20
CA ILE A 5 -11.30 9.78 6.97
C ILE A 5 -12.59 10.57 6.73
N LYS A 6 -12.62 11.80 7.22
CA LYS A 6 -13.54 12.84 6.77
C LYS A 6 -12.85 13.67 5.72
N SER A 7 -13.49 13.88 4.58
CA SER A 7 -12.90 14.67 3.49
C SER A 7 -13.99 15.37 2.71
N ASN A 8 -13.67 16.54 2.14
CA ASN A 8 -14.50 17.21 1.14
C ASN A 8 -14.23 16.72 -0.29
N GLY A 9 -13.31 15.74 -0.45
CA GLY A 9 -12.94 15.16 -1.74
C GLY A 9 -12.03 16.04 -2.61
N VAL A 10 -11.59 17.19 -2.12
CA VAL A 10 -10.80 18.18 -2.89
C VAL A 10 -9.47 18.49 -2.20
N ASP A 11 -9.51 19.16 -1.07
CA ASP A 11 -8.33 19.75 -0.44
C ASP A 11 -8.27 19.61 1.08
N SER A 12 -9.28 19.04 1.69
CA SER A 12 -9.30 18.81 3.13
C SER A 12 -9.58 17.36 3.50
N TYR A 13 -8.90 16.89 4.52
CA TYR A 13 -9.15 15.60 5.15
C TYR A 13 -8.78 15.64 6.63
N ASP A 14 -9.49 14.86 7.42
CA ASP A 14 -9.16 14.54 8.80
C ASP A 14 -9.23 13.03 8.99
N GLU A 15 -8.17 12.43 9.53
CA GLU A 15 -8.20 11.04 9.93
C GLU A 15 -8.97 10.92 11.24
N VAL A 16 -10.00 10.09 11.24
CA VAL A 16 -10.87 9.86 12.40
C VAL A 16 -10.36 8.68 13.21
N ASP A 17 -10.02 7.59 12.54
CA ASP A 17 -9.54 6.36 13.17
C ASP A 17 -8.79 5.50 12.14
N ASN A 18 -7.90 4.64 12.61
CA ASN A 18 -7.18 3.71 11.76
C ASN A 18 -7.01 2.34 12.44
N TYR A 19 -6.73 1.34 11.63
CA TYR A 19 -6.47 -0.02 12.08
C TYR A 19 -5.53 -0.77 11.14
N PHE A 20 -4.57 -1.45 11.73
CA PHE A 20 -3.67 -2.35 11.01
C PHE A 20 -4.04 -3.80 11.29
N GLN A 21 -4.34 -4.56 10.23
CA GLN A 21 -4.59 -5.99 10.27
C GLN A 21 -3.52 -6.71 9.45
N PRO A 22 -2.59 -7.45 10.06
CA PRO A 22 -1.64 -8.25 9.29
C PRO A 22 -2.35 -9.43 8.62
N TYR A 23 -1.89 -9.79 7.43
CA TYR A 23 -2.29 -11.05 6.82
C TYR A 23 -1.77 -12.26 7.61
N SER A 24 -2.49 -13.37 7.55
CA SER A 24 -1.98 -14.64 8.07
C SER A 24 -0.75 -15.10 7.27
N LYS A 25 0.09 -15.92 7.88
CA LYS A 25 1.27 -16.51 7.21
C LYS A 25 0.88 -17.28 5.94
N GLU A 26 -0.27 -17.95 5.96
CA GLU A 26 -0.82 -18.68 4.82
C GLU A 26 -1.13 -17.75 3.65
N ILE A 27 -1.86 -16.65 3.89
CA ILE A 27 -2.18 -15.66 2.85
C ILE A 27 -0.90 -15.02 2.30
N ILE A 28 0.06 -14.68 3.15
CA ILE A 28 1.35 -14.13 2.71
C ILE A 28 2.08 -15.11 1.78
N LEU A 29 2.09 -16.40 2.11
CA LEU A 29 2.71 -17.43 1.29
C LEU A 29 2.01 -17.57 -0.07
N LEU A 30 0.67 -17.59 -0.08
CA LEU A 30 -0.12 -17.64 -1.31
C LEU A 30 0.13 -16.43 -2.21
N ILE A 31 0.21 -15.23 -1.64
CA ILE A 31 0.56 -14.00 -2.39
C ILE A 31 1.96 -14.11 -2.98
N LYS A 32 2.96 -14.50 -2.18
CA LYS A 32 4.35 -14.67 -2.64
C LYS A 32 4.46 -15.69 -3.76
N ASN A 33 3.78 -16.81 -3.65
CA ASN A 33 3.76 -17.84 -4.69
C ASN A 33 3.08 -17.34 -5.98
N THR A 34 2.01 -16.58 -5.86
CA THR A 34 1.32 -15.99 -7.02
C THR A 34 2.20 -14.98 -7.75
N ILE A 35 2.97 -14.17 -7.02
CA ILE A 35 3.87 -13.16 -7.63
C ILE A 35 5.11 -13.81 -8.26
N LYS A 36 5.66 -14.86 -7.63
CA LYS A 36 6.91 -15.51 -8.09
C LYS A 36 6.72 -16.50 -9.24
N ALA A 37 5.55 -17.09 -9.33
CA ALA A 37 5.30 -18.10 -10.33
C ALA A 37 4.54 -17.45 -11.48
N ASP A 38 4.96 -17.74 -12.72
CA ASP A 38 4.06 -17.72 -13.88
C ASP A 38 2.90 -18.72 -13.71
N SER A 39 2.54 -19.02 -12.47
CA SER A 39 1.56 -20.01 -12.07
C SER A 39 0.18 -19.38 -11.93
N LEU A 40 -0.83 -20.16 -12.28
CA LEU A 40 -2.24 -19.78 -12.15
C LEU A 40 -2.54 -19.23 -10.76
N LEU A 41 -3.21 -18.09 -10.71
CA LEU A 41 -3.74 -17.50 -9.48
C LEU A 41 -4.57 -18.54 -8.73
N ASN A 42 -4.27 -18.75 -7.44
CA ASN A 42 -5.13 -19.56 -6.59
C ASN A 42 -6.54 -18.96 -6.57
N PRO A 43 -7.57 -19.70 -7.03
CA PRO A 43 -8.93 -19.14 -7.20
C PRO A 43 -9.55 -18.64 -5.90
N ASN A 44 -9.12 -19.15 -4.75
CA ASN A 44 -9.64 -18.76 -3.44
C ASN A 44 -8.92 -17.53 -2.84
N LEU A 45 -7.76 -17.15 -3.39
CA LEU A 45 -6.95 -16.07 -2.82
C LEU A 45 -7.68 -14.72 -2.77
N PRO A 46 -8.46 -14.29 -3.80
CA PRO A 46 -9.23 -13.07 -3.72
C PRO A 46 -10.24 -13.07 -2.57
N THR A 47 -10.91 -14.19 -2.32
CA THR A 47 -11.88 -14.34 -1.23
C THR A 47 -11.21 -14.35 0.14
N LEU A 48 -10.06 -15.01 0.28
CA LEU A 48 -9.28 -15.01 1.53
C LEU A 48 -8.83 -13.60 1.90
N ILE A 49 -8.25 -12.85 0.96
CA ILE A 49 -7.85 -11.45 1.15
C ILE A 49 -9.06 -10.59 1.54
N SER A 50 -10.18 -10.75 0.84
CA SER A 50 -11.38 -9.98 1.11
C SER A 50 -11.96 -10.24 2.49
N ASN A 51 -11.89 -11.47 2.99
CA ASN A 51 -12.33 -11.80 4.34
C ASN A 51 -11.47 -11.10 5.41
N GLU A 52 -10.16 -10.95 5.20
CA GLU A 52 -9.32 -10.17 6.12
C GLU A 52 -9.69 -8.67 6.09
N TYR A 53 -9.98 -8.12 4.91
CA TYR A 53 -10.48 -6.74 4.79
C TYR A 53 -11.80 -6.56 5.53
N LEU A 54 -12.75 -7.50 5.36
CA LEU A 54 -14.04 -7.42 6.04
C LEU A 54 -13.93 -7.50 7.56
N LYS A 55 -13.03 -8.35 8.09
CA LYS A 55 -12.73 -8.39 9.53
C LYS A 55 -12.21 -7.05 10.04
N ALA A 56 -11.25 -6.46 9.31
CA ALA A 56 -10.68 -5.16 9.65
C ALA A 56 -11.73 -4.04 9.61
N ILE A 57 -12.57 -4.02 8.55
CA ILE A 57 -13.68 -3.07 8.42
C ILE A 57 -14.66 -3.21 9.58
N GLN A 58 -15.08 -4.44 9.88
CA GLN A 58 -16.02 -4.70 10.97
C GLN A 58 -15.45 -4.28 12.33
N PHE A 59 -14.16 -4.54 12.58
CA PHE A 59 -13.50 -4.11 13.80
C PHE A 59 -13.51 -2.58 13.93
N LEU A 60 -13.12 -1.88 12.87
CA LEU A 60 -13.06 -0.41 12.87
C LEU A 60 -14.45 0.22 13.00
N MET A 61 -15.45 -0.34 12.32
CA MET A 61 -16.84 0.11 12.41
C MET A 61 -17.46 -0.12 13.79
N ASN A 62 -17.09 -1.22 14.46
CA ASN A 62 -17.57 -1.49 15.82
C ASN A 62 -17.03 -0.47 16.84
N ARG A 63 -15.85 0.10 16.59
CA ARG A 63 -15.29 1.21 17.39
C ARG A 63 -15.98 2.55 17.09
N ASN A 64 -16.54 2.69 15.90
CA ASN A 64 -17.06 3.95 15.36
C ASN A 64 -18.54 3.84 14.98
N LYS A 65 -19.37 3.27 15.87
CA LYS A 65 -20.80 2.95 15.59
C LYS A 65 -21.66 4.14 15.23
N SER A 66 -21.30 5.35 15.62
CA SER A 66 -22.04 6.58 15.32
C SER A 66 -21.74 7.16 13.93
N LEU A 67 -20.71 6.64 13.24
CA LEU A 67 -20.34 7.13 11.93
C LEU A 67 -21.13 6.43 10.83
N ASN A 68 -21.59 7.23 9.87
CA ASN A 68 -22.07 6.73 8.58
C ASN A 68 -20.91 6.81 7.58
N ILE A 69 -20.67 5.71 6.86
CA ILE A 69 -19.64 5.64 5.83
C ILE A 69 -20.29 5.78 4.46
N ASP A 70 -20.01 6.86 3.77
CA ASP A 70 -20.57 7.13 2.45
C ASP A 70 -19.88 6.34 1.35
N ILE A 71 -18.56 6.19 1.46
CA ILE A 71 -17.71 5.60 0.41
C ILE A 71 -16.72 4.62 1.06
N LEU A 72 -16.56 3.45 0.44
CA LEU A 72 -15.52 2.49 0.76
C LEU A 72 -14.51 2.40 -0.39
N GLY A 73 -13.30 2.86 -0.17
CA GLY A 73 -12.18 2.69 -1.10
C GLY A 73 -11.44 1.38 -0.87
N ILE A 74 -11.30 0.53 -1.89
CA ILE A 74 -10.56 -0.73 -1.79
C ILE A 74 -9.49 -0.78 -2.86
N HIS A 75 -8.23 -0.76 -2.44
CA HIS A 75 -7.11 -0.90 -3.37
C HIS A 75 -6.97 -2.35 -3.89
N GLY A 76 -7.21 -3.33 -3.03
CA GLY A 76 -6.91 -4.73 -3.32
C GLY A 76 -5.42 -5.05 -3.15
N GLN A 77 -5.06 -6.33 -3.26
CA GLN A 77 -3.67 -6.77 -3.21
C GLN A 77 -3.06 -6.77 -4.61
N THR A 78 -2.05 -5.95 -4.82
CA THR A 78 -1.33 -5.94 -6.11
C THR A 78 -0.53 -7.23 -6.26
N ILE A 79 -0.75 -7.93 -7.37
CA ILE A 79 -0.03 -9.14 -7.74
C ILE A 79 0.76 -8.99 -9.04
N PHE A 80 0.39 -7.99 -9.86
CA PHE A 80 1.09 -7.67 -11.10
C PHE A 80 0.97 -6.18 -11.39
N HIS A 81 2.06 -5.57 -11.89
CA HIS A 81 2.07 -4.21 -12.39
C HIS A 81 3.13 -4.04 -13.46
N ASP A 82 2.74 -3.54 -14.63
CA ASP A 82 3.63 -3.22 -15.74
C ASP A 82 3.13 -1.95 -16.43
N GLU A 83 3.92 -0.87 -16.33
CA GLU A 83 3.56 0.42 -16.93
C GLU A 83 3.63 0.42 -18.45
N LYS A 84 4.51 -0.41 -19.04
CA LYS A 84 4.67 -0.50 -20.51
C LYS A 84 3.49 -1.23 -21.15
N LEU A 85 3.05 -2.31 -20.50
CA LEU A 85 1.86 -3.05 -20.92
C LEU A 85 0.57 -2.34 -20.51
N LYS A 86 0.65 -1.30 -19.69
CA LYS A 86 -0.50 -0.59 -19.11
C LYS A 86 -1.44 -1.51 -18.33
N ILE A 87 -0.87 -2.48 -17.64
CA ILE A 87 -1.60 -3.46 -16.84
C ILE A 87 -1.21 -3.33 -15.37
N SER A 88 -2.22 -3.29 -14.53
CA SER A 88 -2.03 -3.39 -13.08
C SER A 88 -3.15 -4.25 -12.52
N LEU A 89 -2.79 -5.33 -11.85
CA LEU A 89 -3.75 -6.31 -11.33
C LEU A 89 -3.75 -6.28 -9.80
N GLN A 90 -4.87 -5.82 -9.25
CA GLN A 90 -5.18 -5.87 -7.84
C GLN A 90 -6.31 -6.87 -7.61
N ILE A 91 -6.07 -7.83 -6.73
CA ILE A 91 -7.04 -8.88 -6.45
C ILE A 91 -7.80 -8.65 -5.14
N PHE A 92 -9.10 -8.84 -5.20
CA PHE A 92 -10.05 -9.00 -4.11
C PHE A 92 -11.39 -9.45 -4.69
N ASP A 93 -12.28 -9.99 -3.85
CA ASP A 93 -13.62 -10.40 -4.29
C ASP A 93 -14.62 -9.24 -4.13
N LYS A 94 -14.92 -8.55 -5.22
CA LYS A 94 -15.83 -7.41 -5.24
C LYS A 94 -17.24 -7.73 -4.69
N LYS A 95 -17.72 -8.94 -4.92
CA LYS A 95 -19.09 -9.33 -4.54
C LYS A 95 -19.31 -9.26 -3.03
N LEU A 96 -18.26 -9.53 -2.24
CA LEU A 96 -18.35 -9.48 -0.79
C LEU A 96 -18.58 -8.08 -0.23
N PHE A 97 -18.20 -7.03 -0.97
CA PHE A 97 -18.34 -5.64 -0.52
C PHE A 97 -19.60 -4.95 -1.04
N LEU A 98 -20.01 -5.26 -2.26
CA LEU A 98 -21.19 -4.62 -2.91
C LEU A 98 -22.50 -4.82 -2.14
N LEU A 99 -22.60 -5.90 -1.36
CA LEU A 99 -23.78 -6.20 -0.58
C LEU A 99 -23.88 -5.42 0.75
N LYS A 100 -22.79 -4.81 1.19
CA LYS A 100 -22.67 -4.22 2.53
C LYS A 100 -22.46 -2.71 2.54
N HIS A 101 -22.05 -2.14 1.43
CA HIS A 101 -21.67 -0.72 1.34
C HIS A 101 -22.34 -0.07 0.12
N PRO A 102 -22.88 1.15 0.27
CA PRO A 102 -23.64 1.80 -0.81
C PRO A 102 -22.77 2.18 -2.00
N LEU A 103 -21.51 2.56 -1.77
CA LEU A 103 -20.56 2.94 -2.81
C LEU A 103 -19.18 2.36 -2.54
N VAL A 104 -18.72 1.51 -3.45
CA VAL A 104 -17.38 0.91 -3.39
C VAL A 104 -16.54 1.40 -4.57
N ILE A 105 -15.42 2.04 -4.28
CA ILE A 105 -14.46 2.51 -5.28
C ILE A 105 -13.23 1.61 -5.26
N SER A 106 -12.79 1.19 -6.44
CA SER A 106 -11.64 0.31 -6.62
C SER A 106 -10.95 0.56 -7.96
N ASN A 107 -9.88 -0.19 -8.28
CA ASN A 107 -9.11 -0.05 -9.52
C ASN A 107 -8.49 1.35 -9.71
N PHE A 108 -7.99 1.94 -8.66
CA PHE A 108 -7.41 3.30 -8.67
C PHE A 108 -6.33 3.50 -9.73
N ARG A 109 -5.54 2.46 -10.02
CA ARG A 109 -4.42 2.50 -10.99
C ARG A 109 -4.87 2.46 -12.44
N LYS A 110 -6.03 1.85 -12.70
CA LYS A 110 -6.50 1.59 -14.07
C LYS A 110 -6.74 2.87 -14.87
N ASN A 111 -7.41 3.85 -14.26
CA ASN A 111 -7.70 5.11 -14.93
C ASN A 111 -6.43 5.89 -15.25
N ASP A 112 -5.48 5.92 -14.35
CA ASP A 112 -4.18 6.58 -14.58
C ASP A 112 -3.43 5.95 -15.76
N LEU A 113 -3.32 4.62 -15.78
CA LEU A 113 -2.71 3.88 -16.90
C LEU A 113 -3.40 4.13 -18.25
N LEU A 114 -4.74 4.17 -18.26
CA LEU A 114 -5.50 4.43 -19.50
C LEU A 114 -5.32 5.86 -20.02
N ASN A 115 -5.05 6.82 -19.12
CA ASN A 115 -4.81 8.21 -19.49
C ASN A 115 -3.32 8.55 -19.67
N GLY A 116 -2.46 7.55 -19.81
CA GLY A 116 -1.05 7.75 -20.11
C GLY A 116 -0.13 7.88 -18.89
N GLY A 117 -0.68 7.78 -17.68
CA GLY A 117 0.09 7.70 -16.45
C GLY A 117 0.76 6.34 -16.26
N LYS A 118 1.53 6.22 -15.18
CA LYS A 118 2.28 4.99 -14.83
C LYS A 118 1.50 4.04 -13.93
N GLY A 119 0.39 4.48 -13.35
CA GLY A 119 -0.41 3.72 -12.39
C GLY A 119 0.26 3.51 -11.02
N ALA A 120 1.52 3.93 -10.86
CA ALA A 120 2.29 3.90 -9.64
C ALA A 120 3.40 4.97 -9.69
N PRO A 121 3.72 5.63 -8.56
CA PRO A 121 2.96 5.62 -7.30
C PRO A 121 1.63 6.39 -7.42
N ILE A 122 0.60 6.01 -6.67
CA ILE A 122 -0.70 6.71 -6.65
C ILE A 122 -0.83 7.71 -5.49
N ILE A 123 0.12 7.69 -4.55
CA ILE A 123 0.13 8.50 -3.34
C ILE A 123 0.46 10.01 -3.57
N PRO A 124 1.07 10.46 -4.68
CA PRO A 124 1.51 11.84 -4.86
C PRO A 124 0.41 12.89 -4.67
N ILE A 125 -0.84 12.60 -5.06
CA ILE A 125 -1.97 13.50 -4.85
C ILE A 125 -2.23 13.71 -3.35
N PHE A 126 -2.12 12.64 -2.55
CA PHE A 126 -2.24 12.74 -1.10
C PHE A 126 -1.07 13.53 -0.48
N HIS A 127 0.15 13.33 -0.98
CA HIS A 127 1.29 14.14 -0.54
C HIS A 127 1.07 15.63 -0.81
N LYS A 128 0.41 16.00 -1.91
CA LYS A 128 0.04 17.41 -2.19
C LYS A 128 -0.96 17.94 -1.15
N LEU A 129 -1.99 17.15 -0.81
CA LEU A 129 -2.91 17.52 0.26
C LEU A 129 -2.20 17.71 1.59
N LEU A 130 -1.29 16.79 1.93
CA LEU A 130 -0.50 16.86 3.16
C LEU A 130 0.42 18.08 3.16
N SER A 131 1.10 18.37 2.04
CA SER A 131 1.93 19.57 1.87
C SER A 131 1.13 20.85 2.11
N ASN A 132 -0.06 20.93 1.52
CA ASN A 132 -0.96 22.07 1.71
C ASN A 132 -1.41 22.20 3.18
N LYS A 133 -1.82 21.08 3.81
CA LYS A 133 -2.23 21.04 5.23
C LYS A 133 -1.10 21.49 6.17
N LEU A 134 0.15 21.18 5.83
CA LEU A 134 1.34 21.56 6.59
C LEU A 134 1.89 22.94 6.20
N ASN A 135 1.26 23.64 5.26
CA ASN A 135 1.70 24.94 4.72
C ASN A 135 3.13 24.90 4.14
N LEU A 136 3.50 23.80 3.51
CA LEU A 136 4.79 23.65 2.83
C LEU A 136 4.67 24.13 1.38
N LYS A 137 5.52 25.06 0.96
CA LYS A 137 5.55 25.53 -0.44
C LYS A 137 6.24 24.53 -1.35
N ASN A 138 7.42 24.08 -0.92
CA ASN A 138 8.23 23.10 -1.63
C ASN A 138 8.53 21.95 -0.68
N SER A 139 8.32 20.73 -1.12
CA SER A 139 8.50 19.58 -0.24
C SER A 139 8.89 18.31 -1.01
N ILE A 140 9.63 17.47 -0.33
CA ILE A 140 9.97 16.14 -0.83
C ILE A 140 9.46 15.14 0.21
N PHE A 141 8.60 14.24 -0.25
CA PHE A 141 8.14 13.10 0.54
C PHE A 141 8.93 11.87 0.10
N ILE A 142 9.56 11.20 1.04
CA ILE A 142 10.32 9.97 0.81
C ILE A 142 9.59 8.84 1.51
N ASN A 143 9.20 7.83 0.75
CA ASN A 143 8.60 6.60 1.28
C ASN A 143 9.59 5.45 1.12
N ILE A 144 10.05 4.88 2.24
CA ILE A 144 11.00 3.76 2.28
C ILE A 144 10.23 2.49 2.66
N GLY A 145 9.67 1.84 1.63
CA GLY A 145 9.04 0.53 1.73
C GLY A 145 9.98 -0.58 1.27
N GLY A 146 9.47 -1.60 0.60
CA GLY A 146 10.29 -2.58 -0.11
C GLY A 146 11.11 -1.93 -1.22
N VAL A 147 10.50 -1.02 -1.96
CA VAL A 147 11.10 -0.07 -2.90
C VAL A 147 10.99 1.33 -2.31
N THR A 148 12.01 2.15 -2.50
CA THR A 148 11.98 3.56 -2.10
C THR A 148 11.44 4.40 -3.24
N ASN A 149 10.42 5.21 -2.96
CA ASN A 149 9.89 6.19 -3.90
C ASN A 149 9.87 7.59 -3.31
N ILE A 150 9.90 8.58 -4.18
CA ILE A 150 9.85 9.98 -3.80
C ILE A 150 8.69 10.69 -4.51
N THR A 151 8.14 11.69 -3.85
CA THR A 151 7.26 12.69 -4.43
C THR A 151 7.86 14.07 -4.20
N ILE A 152 8.09 14.80 -5.26
CA ILE A 152 8.59 16.17 -5.24
C ILE A 152 7.41 17.08 -5.56
N ILE A 153 7.17 18.05 -4.69
CA ILE A 153 6.17 19.09 -4.86
C ILE A 153 6.91 20.41 -4.94
N ASP A 154 6.78 21.07 -6.08
CA ASP A 154 7.37 22.36 -6.38
C ASP A 154 6.24 23.29 -6.84
N ASP A 155 5.84 24.22 -5.98
CA ASP A 155 4.66 25.05 -6.12
C ASP A 155 3.41 24.23 -6.47
N ASN A 156 3.02 24.22 -7.76
CA ASN A 156 1.86 23.46 -8.25
C ASN A 156 2.21 22.18 -9.00
N ASN A 157 3.50 21.93 -9.22
CA ASN A 157 3.95 20.73 -9.93
C ASN A 157 4.13 19.56 -8.97
N ILE A 158 3.73 18.38 -9.41
CA ILE A 158 3.93 17.14 -8.69
C ILE A 158 4.70 16.19 -9.59
N SER A 159 5.84 15.72 -9.12
CA SER A 159 6.62 14.67 -9.78
C SER A 159 6.87 13.54 -8.83
N ALA A 160 6.78 12.30 -9.29
CA ALA A 160 7.03 11.13 -8.45
C ALA A 160 7.66 10.00 -9.25
N CYS A 161 8.56 9.28 -8.59
CA CYS A 161 9.17 8.08 -9.18
C CYS A 161 9.68 7.13 -8.09
N ASP A 162 9.88 5.89 -8.49
CA ASP A 162 10.70 4.95 -7.73
C ASP A 162 12.18 5.33 -7.92
N VAL A 163 12.95 5.30 -6.83
CA VAL A 163 14.35 5.77 -6.82
C VAL A 163 15.31 4.59 -6.74
N CYS A 164 15.10 3.72 -5.77
CA CYS A 164 16.00 2.59 -5.52
C CYS A 164 15.31 1.51 -4.68
N PHE A 165 16.06 0.45 -4.40
CA PHE A 165 15.64 -0.52 -3.40
C PHE A 165 15.49 0.15 -2.05
N GLY A 166 14.45 -0.25 -1.32
CA GLY A 166 14.28 0.07 0.08
C GLY A 166 14.62 -1.13 0.96
N ASN A 167 13.71 -1.53 1.83
CA ASN A 167 13.93 -2.61 2.79
C ASN A 167 13.89 -4.02 2.17
N ALA A 168 13.46 -4.20 0.91
CA ALA A 168 13.25 -5.53 0.34
C ALA A 168 14.53 -6.37 0.37
N LEU A 169 15.67 -5.83 -0.10
CA LEU A 169 16.94 -6.56 -0.12
C LEU A 169 17.43 -6.91 1.30
N ALA A 170 17.30 -5.98 2.25
CA ALA A 170 17.67 -6.24 3.63
C ALA A 170 16.79 -7.33 4.25
N ASN A 171 15.48 -7.27 4.02
CA ASN A 171 14.53 -8.26 4.51
C ASN A 171 14.77 -9.65 3.90
N ASP A 172 15.06 -9.72 2.59
CA ASP A 172 15.40 -10.97 1.92
C ASP A 172 16.70 -11.56 2.48
N LEU A 173 17.73 -10.74 2.71
CA LEU A 173 18.98 -11.19 3.34
C LEU A 173 18.76 -11.71 4.77
N ILE A 174 18.01 -10.96 5.59
CA ILE A 174 17.65 -11.40 6.94
C ILE A 174 16.93 -12.74 6.90
N SER A 175 15.95 -12.91 6.01
CA SER A 175 15.20 -14.17 5.88
C SER A 175 16.06 -15.34 5.42
N LEU A 176 17.13 -15.10 4.66
CA LEU A 176 18.11 -16.12 4.26
C LEU A 176 19.03 -16.52 5.41
N LEU A 177 19.52 -15.55 6.17
CA LEU A 177 20.48 -15.77 7.26
C LEU A 177 19.81 -16.24 8.56
N HIS A 178 18.59 -15.80 8.81
CA HIS A 178 17.83 -16.04 10.03
C HIS A 178 16.43 -16.54 9.68
N LYS A 179 16.26 -17.87 9.65
CA LYS A 179 15.02 -18.53 9.18
C LYS A 179 13.74 -18.09 9.93
N ASP A 180 13.89 -17.63 11.18
CA ASP A 180 12.78 -17.23 12.04
C ASP A 180 12.45 -15.73 11.92
N LEU A 181 13.27 -14.97 11.18
CA LEU A 181 13.09 -13.54 11.01
C LEU A 181 12.68 -13.21 9.57
N SER A 182 11.78 -12.24 9.42
CA SER A 182 11.37 -11.70 8.12
C SER A 182 11.93 -10.29 7.86
N PHE A 183 12.48 -9.65 8.88
CA PHE A 183 13.14 -8.33 8.82
C PHE A 183 13.92 -8.08 10.12
N ASP A 184 14.79 -7.09 10.09
CA ASP A 184 15.54 -6.63 11.27
C ASP A 184 14.66 -5.74 12.14
N LYS A 185 13.99 -6.36 13.12
CA LYS A 185 13.09 -5.64 14.02
C LYS A 185 13.88 -4.65 14.87
N ASP A 186 13.44 -3.40 14.85
CA ASP A 186 14.05 -2.28 15.61
C ASP A 186 15.54 -2.04 15.29
N GLY A 187 16.03 -2.58 14.17
CA GLY A 187 17.41 -2.43 13.76
C GLY A 187 18.43 -3.14 14.66
N ILE A 188 18.01 -4.17 15.42
CA ILE A 188 18.87 -4.83 16.42
C ILE A 188 20.09 -5.50 15.78
N LEU A 189 19.92 -6.15 14.64
CA LEU A 189 21.04 -6.81 13.95
C LEU A 189 21.99 -5.79 13.33
N SER A 190 21.47 -4.76 12.68
CA SER A 190 22.26 -3.71 12.09
C SER A 190 23.00 -2.86 13.12
N HIS A 191 22.39 -2.62 14.29
CA HIS A 191 23.05 -1.89 15.38
C HIS A 191 24.25 -2.65 15.97
N ASN A 192 24.17 -3.98 16.01
CA ASN A 192 25.25 -4.85 16.49
C ASN A 192 26.26 -5.23 15.39
N GLY A 193 26.04 -4.79 14.17
CA GLY A 193 26.93 -5.02 13.04
C GLY A 193 28.15 -4.12 13.05
N SER A 194 29.17 -4.48 12.26
CA SER A 194 30.34 -3.65 12.01
C SER A 194 30.43 -3.26 10.55
N LEU A 195 30.93 -2.06 10.30
CA LEU A 195 31.10 -1.54 8.94
C LEU A 195 32.21 -2.31 8.22
N ILE A 196 31.92 -2.82 7.03
CA ILE A 196 32.93 -3.48 6.19
C ILE A 196 33.65 -2.40 5.40
N LYS A 197 34.88 -2.09 5.81
CA LYS A 197 35.71 -1.02 5.20
C LYS A 197 36.03 -1.21 3.71
N ILE A 198 35.87 -2.42 3.16
CA ILE A 198 36.13 -2.73 1.74
C ILE A 198 35.06 -2.15 0.81
N LEU A 199 33.91 -1.73 1.36
CA LEU A 199 32.76 -1.18 0.58
C LEU A 199 32.72 0.35 0.65
N GLN A 200 33.72 0.98 1.21
CA GLN A 200 33.93 2.42 1.14
C GLN A 200 34.91 2.72 -0.01
#